data_fd0a82026f4cad790d066142efd33792
#
_entry.id   fd0a82026f4cad790d066142efd33792
#
_cell.length_a   1.000
_cell.length_b   1.000
_cell.length_c   1.000
_cell.angle_alpha   90.00
_cell.angle_beta   90.00
_cell.angle_gamma   90.00
#
_symmetry.space_group_name_H-M   'P 1'
#
loop_
_entity.id
_entity.type
_entity.pdbx_description
1 polymer ?
#
loop_
_entity_poly.entity_id
_entity_poly.type
_entity_poly.pdbx_seq_one_letter_code
_entity_poly.pdbx_strand_id
1 'polypeptide(L)'
;MLPERIFIDERLSYWKASQEPLSADIGVLEGDKYTWIFDVGNGPEAAGCIRSIPGPKRVALSHFHQDHIGNWREVEFETLYQGAHTFRYTGVGEIVRGCLTMEDGALIRLFEIPSSHAKGCIGMEVDEKYAFLGDATYCTAKYTQGRLAYNANLLADELKVLRALKAPHVLLSHNDAFIRRKEDVLAELEEIYALRDPQNPYIFV
;
A
#
# COMPACT_ATOMS: atom_id res chain seq x y z
N MET A 1 -2.99 -22.72 12.37
CA MET A 1 -1.59 -22.27 12.61
C MET A 1 -1.45 -20.96 11.87
N LEU A 2 -0.85 -19.92 12.50
CA LEU A 2 -0.66 -18.64 11.79
C LEU A 2 0.36 -18.83 10.66
N PRO A 3 0.23 -18.08 9.54
CA PRO A 3 1.20 -18.10 8.46
C PRO A 3 2.58 -17.62 8.94
N GLU A 4 3.61 -18.08 8.26
CA GLU A 4 4.98 -17.70 8.53
C GLU A 4 5.21 -16.23 8.20
N ARG A 5 5.91 -15.52 9.08
CA ARG A 5 6.33 -14.14 8.87
C ARG A 5 7.64 -14.14 8.07
N ILE A 6 7.65 -13.47 6.93
CA ILE A 6 8.78 -13.41 6.01
C ILE A 6 9.59 -12.14 6.29
N PHE A 7 10.86 -12.30 6.64
CA PHE A 7 11.75 -11.17 6.92
C PHE A 7 12.44 -10.68 5.65
N ILE A 8 12.45 -9.36 5.46
CA ILE A 8 13.15 -8.65 4.39
C ILE A 8 14.53 -8.23 4.87
N ASP A 9 14.58 -7.70 6.09
CA ASP A 9 15.79 -7.34 6.82
C ASP A 9 15.58 -7.48 8.34
N GLU A 10 16.44 -6.91 9.16
CA GLU A 10 16.40 -7.02 10.62
C GLU A 10 15.13 -6.43 11.26
N ARG A 11 14.53 -5.39 10.62
CA ARG A 11 13.35 -4.67 11.13
C ARG A 11 12.12 -4.82 10.25
N LEU A 12 12.31 -5.13 8.97
CA LEU A 12 11.24 -5.14 7.99
C LEU A 12 10.84 -6.58 7.62
N SER A 13 9.55 -6.83 7.62
CA SER A 13 8.98 -8.15 7.31
C SER A 13 7.56 -8.01 6.81
N TYR A 14 6.96 -9.11 6.39
CA TYR A 14 5.56 -9.14 5.98
C TYR A 14 4.93 -10.53 6.15
N TRP A 15 3.60 -10.58 6.13
CA TRP A 15 2.83 -11.78 5.89
C TRP A 15 2.25 -11.71 4.49
N LYS A 16 2.36 -12.82 3.78
CA LYS A 16 1.92 -12.92 2.40
C LYS A 16 0.40 -12.86 2.29
N ALA A 17 -0.08 -12.23 1.20
CA ALA A 17 -1.48 -12.22 0.79
C ALA A 17 -2.10 -13.62 0.73
N SER A 18 -3.39 -13.72 1.01
CA SER A 18 -4.17 -14.96 0.87
C SER A 18 -5.30 -14.78 -0.13
N GLN A 19 -5.79 -15.90 -0.66
CA GLN A 19 -6.89 -15.91 -1.64
C GLN A 19 -8.26 -16.22 -0.99
N GLU A 20 -8.29 -16.94 0.13
CA GLU A 20 -9.52 -17.34 0.81
C GLU A 20 -9.39 -17.19 2.34
N PRO A 21 -9.98 -16.13 2.91
CA PRO A 21 -10.54 -14.96 2.23
C PRO A 21 -9.47 -14.16 1.52
N LEU A 22 -9.85 -13.41 0.49
CA LEU A 22 -8.91 -12.48 -0.15
C LEU A 22 -8.40 -11.49 0.90
N SER A 23 -7.08 -11.43 1.05
CA SER A 23 -6.39 -10.58 2.02
C SER A 23 -5.09 -10.10 1.42
N ALA A 24 -4.80 -8.81 1.58
CA ALA A 24 -3.56 -8.20 1.12
C ALA A 24 -2.34 -8.69 1.93
N ASP A 25 -1.16 -8.47 1.38
CA ASP A 25 0.09 -8.58 2.14
C ASP A 25 0.10 -7.56 3.27
N ILE A 26 0.57 -7.98 4.44
CA ILE A 26 0.64 -7.14 5.63
C ILE A 26 2.09 -6.80 5.90
N GLY A 27 2.47 -5.54 5.65
CA GLY A 27 3.81 -5.05 5.95
C GLY A 27 4.01 -4.78 7.43
N VAL A 28 5.20 -5.07 7.95
CA VAL A 28 5.57 -4.87 9.36
C VAL A 28 6.94 -4.25 9.45
N LEU A 29 7.03 -3.10 10.11
CA LEU A 29 8.29 -2.47 10.49
C LEU A 29 8.40 -2.42 12.01
N GLU A 30 9.47 -2.98 12.55
CA GLU A 30 9.79 -2.90 13.97
C GLU A 30 10.54 -1.59 14.25
N GLY A 31 9.80 -0.59 14.75
CA GLY A 31 10.38 0.66 15.22
C GLY A 31 10.96 0.56 16.63
N ASP A 32 11.52 1.65 17.15
CA ASP A 32 12.07 1.67 18.51
C ASP A 32 10.96 1.76 19.57
N LYS A 33 9.83 2.37 19.23
CA LYS A 33 8.71 2.60 20.15
C LYS A 33 7.44 1.90 19.71
N TYR A 34 7.19 1.78 18.42
CA TYR A 34 5.99 1.20 17.84
C TYR A 34 6.33 0.11 16.82
N THR A 35 5.44 -0.88 16.70
CA THR A 35 5.41 -1.67 15.47
C THR A 35 4.50 -0.97 14.46
N TRP A 36 5.00 -0.70 13.28
CA TRP A 36 4.26 -0.13 12.18
C TRP A 36 3.70 -1.24 11.29
N ILE A 37 2.41 -1.17 11.03
CA ILE A 37 1.69 -2.13 10.20
C ILE A 37 1.21 -1.41 8.95
N PHE A 38 1.57 -1.91 7.78
CA PHE A 38 1.05 -1.43 6.51
C PHE A 38 0.03 -2.42 5.98
N ASP A 39 -1.24 -1.98 5.92
CA ASP A 39 -2.45 -2.76 5.73
C ASP A 39 -2.72 -3.79 6.85
N VAL A 40 -3.97 -4.16 7.03
CA VAL A 40 -4.37 -5.09 8.10
C VAL A 40 -5.01 -6.36 7.57
N GLY A 41 -5.06 -6.49 6.26
CA GLY A 41 -5.65 -7.65 5.61
C GLY A 41 -7.13 -7.84 5.91
N ASN A 42 -7.60 -9.04 5.66
CA ASN A 42 -8.98 -9.46 5.84
C ASN A 42 -9.03 -10.87 6.45
N GLY A 43 -10.04 -11.10 7.31
CA GLY A 43 -10.28 -12.39 7.93
C GLY A 43 -9.47 -12.68 9.20
N PRO A 44 -9.84 -13.75 9.92
CA PRO A 44 -9.35 -14.01 11.27
C PRO A 44 -7.85 -14.38 11.32
N GLU A 45 -7.31 -14.96 10.27
CA GLU A 45 -5.90 -15.35 10.19
C GLU A 45 -5.00 -14.13 10.13
N ALA A 46 -5.29 -13.18 9.24
CA ALA A 46 -4.60 -11.90 9.11
C ALA A 46 -4.68 -11.08 10.41
N ALA A 47 -5.86 -10.98 11.01
CA ALA A 47 -6.03 -10.33 12.32
C ALA A 47 -5.21 -11.06 13.42
N GLY A 48 -5.17 -12.39 13.39
CA GLY A 48 -4.38 -13.21 14.32
C GLY A 48 -2.88 -12.93 14.21
N CYS A 49 -2.36 -12.76 13.00
CA CYS A 49 -0.97 -12.40 12.76
C CYS A 49 -0.61 -11.07 13.44
N ILE A 50 -1.42 -10.04 13.24
CA ILE A 50 -1.16 -8.71 13.82
C ILE A 50 -1.28 -8.75 15.36
N ARG A 51 -2.30 -9.45 15.88
CA ARG A 51 -2.46 -9.61 17.35
C ARG A 51 -1.33 -10.38 18.01
N SER A 52 -0.63 -11.24 17.29
CA SER A 52 0.53 -11.97 17.81
C SER A 52 1.75 -11.08 18.08
N ILE A 53 1.80 -9.88 17.48
CA ILE A 53 2.88 -8.92 17.74
C ILE A 53 2.60 -8.21 19.07
N PRO A 54 3.52 -8.27 20.06
CA PRO A 54 3.36 -7.53 21.30
C PRO A 54 3.58 -6.02 21.13
N GLY A 55 3.14 -5.25 22.14
CA GLY A 55 3.42 -3.81 22.23
C GLY A 55 2.51 -2.91 21.38
N PRO A 56 2.73 -1.60 21.45
CA PRO A 56 1.92 -0.61 20.79
C PRO A 56 2.15 -0.61 19.27
N LYS A 57 1.07 -0.38 18.52
CA LYS A 57 1.09 -0.41 17.06
C LYS A 57 0.63 0.90 16.46
N ARG A 58 1.21 1.26 15.32
CA ARG A 58 0.71 2.26 14.39
C ARG A 58 0.36 1.60 13.09
N VAL A 59 -0.79 1.94 12.52
CA VAL A 59 -1.30 1.32 11.30
C VAL A 59 -1.35 2.36 10.20
N ALA A 60 -0.91 2.02 9.00
CA ALA A 60 -1.12 2.77 7.78
C ALA A 60 -1.94 1.92 6.80
N LEU A 61 -3.09 2.42 6.36
CA LEU A 61 -3.95 1.73 5.39
C LEU A 61 -3.72 2.33 4.01
N SER A 62 -3.26 1.49 3.08
CA SER A 62 -2.95 1.90 1.71
C SER A 62 -4.16 2.49 0.99
N HIS A 63 -5.31 1.81 1.04
CA HIS A 63 -6.56 2.24 0.44
C HIS A 63 -7.77 1.50 1.06
N PHE A 64 -8.99 1.77 0.59
CA PHE A 64 -10.24 1.36 1.24
C PHE A 64 -10.78 -0.01 0.85
N HIS A 65 -10.12 -0.81 0.04
CA HIS A 65 -10.63 -2.13 -0.34
C HIS A 65 -10.60 -3.09 0.87
N GLN A 66 -11.59 -3.99 0.91
CA GLN A 66 -11.86 -4.85 2.08
C GLN A 66 -10.69 -5.76 2.42
N ASP A 67 -9.98 -6.25 1.43
CA ASP A 67 -8.81 -7.13 1.59
C ASP A 67 -7.60 -6.41 2.21
N HIS A 68 -7.56 -5.08 2.19
CA HIS A 68 -6.54 -4.24 2.86
C HIS A 68 -6.99 -3.75 4.23
N ILE A 69 -8.26 -3.38 4.38
CA ILE A 69 -8.74 -2.76 5.62
C ILE A 69 -9.67 -3.64 6.46
N GLY A 70 -9.99 -4.87 6.03
CA GLY A 70 -11.04 -5.68 6.63
C GLY A 70 -10.95 -5.85 8.14
N ASN A 71 -9.75 -5.96 8.65
CA ASN A 71 -9.49 -6.19 10.07
C ASN A 71 -9.22 -4.92 10.89
N TRP A 72 -9.42 -3.71 10.36
CA TRP A 72 -9.04 -2.50 11.08
C TRP A 72 -9.73 -2.34 12.45
N ARG A 73 -10.90 -2.95 12.65
CA ARG A 73 -11.61 -2.98 13.95
C ARG A 73 -11.20 -4.12 14.85
N GLU A 74 -10.54 -5.14 14.29
CA GLU A 74 -10.12 -6.37 14.97
C GLU A 74 -8.70 -6.28 15.54
N VAL A 75 -7.95 -5.23 15.18
CA VAL A 75 -6.58 -5.01 15.64
C VAL A 75 -6.49 -3.75 16.49
N GLU A 76 -5.71 -3.83 17.56
CA GLU A 76 -5.45 -2.69 18.43
C GLU A 76 -4.31 -1.83 17.86
N PHE A 77 -4.48 -0.52 17.85
CA PHE A 77 -3.48 0.46 17.43
C PHE A 77 -3.60 1.75 18.23
N GLU A 78 -2.49 2.48 18.34
CA GLU A 78 -2.47 3.81 18.95
C GLU A 78 -2.90 4.88 17.94
N THR A 79 -2.41 4.77 16.71
CA THR A 79 -2.74 5.70 15.61
C THR A 79 -2.97 4.95 14.32
N LEU A 80 -3.99 5.37 13.57
CA LEU A 80 -4.33 4.90 12.25
C LEU A 80 -4.10 6.02 11.23
N TYR A 81 -3.25 5.78 10.23
CA TYR A 81 -2.97 6.70 9.13
C TYR A 81 -3.61 6.20 7.85
N GLN A 82 -4.18 7.08 7.06
CA GLN A 82 -4.87 6.70 5.83
C GLN A 82 -5.14 7.90 4.92
N GLY A 83 -5.48 7.65 3.67
CA GLY A 83 -5.93 8.69 2.75
C GLY A 83 -7.36 9.17 3.06
N ALA A 84 -7.71 10.37 2.59
CA ALA A 84 -9.01 11.00 2.86
C ALA A 84 -10.21 10.16 2.38
N HIS A 85 -10.05 9.31 1.37
CA HIS A 85 -11.13 8.46 0.88
C HIS A 85 -11.33 7.24 1.79
N THR A 86 -10.24 6.62 2.25
CA THR A 86 -10.27 5.49 3.20
C THR A 86 -10.88 5.91 4.54
N PHE A 87 -10.62 7.14 5.00
CA PHE A 87 -11.22 7.70 6.21
C PHE A 87 -12.77 7.68 6.19
N ARG A 88 -13.42 7.73 5.03
CA ARG A 88 -14.89 7.62 4.92
C ARG A 88 -15.42 6.25 5.34
N TYR A 89 -14.58 5.22 5.30
CA TYR A 89 -14.93 3.84 5.69
C TYR A 89 -14.60 3.56 7.15
N THR A 90 -13.50 4.11 7.65
CA THR A 90 -13.07 3.89 9.04
C THR A 90 -13.69 4.88 10.02
N GLY A 91 -13.80 6.15 9.63
CA GLY A 91 -14.32 7.25 10.46
C GLY A 91 -13.39 7.67 11.60
N VAL A 92 -12.21 7.07 11.72
CA VAL A 92 -11.24 7.31 12.82
C VAL A 92 -9.82 7.42 12.28
N GLY A 93 -8.91 8.00 13.07
CA GLY A 93 -7.48 8.10 12.72
C GLY A 93 -7.12 9.40 12.01
N GLU A 94 -5.93 9.47 11.47
CA GLU A 94 -5.32 10.64 10.85
C GLU A 94 -5.33 10.53 9.33
N ILE A 95 -5.68 11.63 8.66
CA ILE A 95 -5.64 11.71 7.20
C ILE A 95 -4.27 12.21 6.77
N VAL A 96 -3.55 11.39 6.04
CA VAL A 96 -2.30 11.78 5.38
C VAL A 96 -2.63 12.73 4.24
N ARG A 97 -1.99 13.90 4.24
CA ARG A 97 -2.07 14.92 3.18
C ARG A 97 -0.66 15.29 2.74
N GLY A 98 -0.39 15.14 1.46
CA GLY A 98 0.95 15.34 0.91
C GLY A 98 1.92 14.29 1.44
N CYS A 99 2.86 14.69 2.28
CA CYS A 99 3.85 13.80 2.88
C CYS A 99 4.01 14.08 4.38
N LEU A 100 3.96 13.02 5.19
CA LEU A 100 4.23 13.05 6.63
C LEU A 100 5.48 12.24 6.92
N THR A 101 6.47 12.86 7.59
CA THR A 101 7.75 12.23 7.93
C THR A 101 7.85 12.03 9.44
N MET A 102 8.30 10.86 9.87
CA MET A 102 8.46 10.47 11.27
C MET A 102 9.74 9.66 11.43
N GLU A 103 10.27 9.64 12.66
CA GLU A 103 11.37 8.77 13.07
C GLU A 103 10.92 7.86 14.21
N ASP A 104 11.20 6.56 14.07
CA ASP A 104 10.95 5.55 15.10
C ASP A 104 11.88 4.34 14.88
N GLY A 105 13.19 4.55 15.11
CA GLY A 105 14.23 3.58 14.79
C GLY A 105 14.49 3.39 13.28
N ALA A 106 13.65 4.00 12.46
CA ALA A 106 13.74 4.11 11.02
C ALA A 106 13.14 5.44 10.57
N LEU A 107 13.57 5.96 9.43
CA LEU A 107 12.94 7.10 8.78
C LEU A 107 11.70 6.61 8.02
N ILE A 108 10.51 7.06 8.44
CA ILE A 108 9.23 6.66 7.88
C ILE A 108 8.58 7.85 7.19
N ARG A 109 8.19 7.68 5.93
CA ARG A 109 7.46 8.69 5.17
C ARG A 109 6.16 8.11 4.65
N LEU A 110 5.03 8.66 5.11
CA LEU A 110 3.70 8.37 4.55
C LEU A 110 3.38 9.44 3.50
N PHE A 111 2.91 9.04 2.34
CA PHE A 111 2.66 9.97 1.23
C PHE A 111 1.43 9.57 0.42
N GLU A 112 0.77 10.55 -0.18
CA GLU A 112 -0.37 10.32 -1.09
C GLU A 112 0.13 9.77 -2.43
N ILE A 113 -0.64 8.83 -3.00
CA ILE A 113 -0.38 8.27 -4.32
C ILE A 113 -1.64 8.49 -5.18
N PRO A 114 -1.57 9.30 -6.26
CA PRO A 114 -2.58 9.28 -7.30
C PRO A 114 -2.61 7.89 -7.95
N SER A 115 -3.77 7.26 -7.99
CA SER A 115 -3.87 5.88 -8.47
C SER A 115 -5.12 5.65 -9.28
N SER A 116 -4.99 4.85 -10.33
CA SER A 116 -6.12 4.36 -11.12
C SER A 116 -6.92 3.30 -10.37
N HIS A 117 -6.27 2.51 -9.51
CA HIS A 117 -6.87 1.41 -8.76
C HIS A 117 -7.92 1.89 -7.76
N ALA A 118 -7.54 2.82 -6.89
CA ALA A 118 -8.43 3.35 -5.86
C ALA A 118 -8.16 4.81 -5.54
N LYS A 119 -9.20 5.52 -5.08
CA LYS A 119 -9.06 6.93 -4.65
C LYS A 119 -8.43 7.01 -3.28
N GLY A 120 -7.49 7.98 -3.13
CA GLY A 120 -6.88 8.29 -1.84
C GLY A 120 -5.95 7.20 -1.35
N CYS A 121 -5.20 6.58 -2.26
CA CYS A 121 -4.11 5.69 -1.88
C CYS A 121 -3.02 6.45 -1.16
N ILE A 122 -2.38 5.78 -0.20
CA ILE A 122 -1.14 6.23 0.42
C ILE A 122 -0.08 5.14 0.34
N GLY A 123 1.18 5.55 0.36
CA GLY A 123 2.33 4.67 0.49
C GLY A 123 3.11 4.94 1.77
N MET A 124 4.02 4.04 2.11
CA MET A 124 4.95 4.16 3.23
C MET A 124 6.37 3.85 2.77
N GLU A 125 7.24 4.86 2.73
CA GLU A 125 8.67 4.68 2.45
C GLU A 125 9.44 4.56 3.76
N VAL A 126 10.33 3.56 3.82
CA VAL A 126 11.14 3.23 5.01
C VAL A 126 12.62 3.33 4.65
N ASP A 127 13.36 4.16 5.41
CA ASP A 127 14.82 4.37 5.30
C ASP A 127 15.33 4.69 3.90
N GLU A 128 14.46 5.23 3.03
CA GLU A 128 14.80 5.47 1.62
C GLU A 128 15.25 4.17 0.88
N LYS A 129 14.89 2.99 1.42
CA LYS A 129 15.25 1.67 0.88
C LYS A 129 14.07 0.91 0.33
N TYR A 130 12.92 0.98 0.99
CA TYR A 130 11.71 0.24 0.65
C TYR A 130 10.51 1.17 0.65
N ALA A 131 9.60 1.01 -0.31
CA ALA A 131 8.34 1.75 -0.35
C ALA A 131 7.17 0.78 -0.53
N PHE A 132 6.33 0.66 0.49
CA PHE A 132 5.05 -0.05 0.40
C PHE A 132 4.06 0.79 -0.39
N LEU A 133 3.46 0.22 -1.41
CA LEU A 133 2.52 0.92 -2.30
C LEU A 133 1.12 0.29 -2.29
N GLY A 134 0.94 -0.87 -1.64
CA GLY A 134 -0.31 -1.63 -1.73
C GLY A 134 -0.62 -1.98 -3.18
N ASP A 135 -1.81 -1.64 -3.63
CA ASP A 135 -2.29 -1.86 -5.00
C ASP A 135 -2.23 -0.60 -5.88
N ALA A 136 -1.54 0.44 -5.42
CA ALA A 136 -1.62 1.75 -6.08
C ALA A 136 -1.24 1.71 -7.57
N THR A 137 -0.31 0.82 -7.96
CA THR A 137 0.19 0.69 -9.34
C THR A 137 -0.72 -0.13 -10.26
N TYR A 138 -1.86 -0.64 -9.78
CA TYR A 138 -2.74 -1.48 -10.57
C TYR A 138 -3.82 -0.68 -11.32
N CYS A 139 -4.27 -1.25 -12.43
CA CYS A 139 -5.41 -0.75 -13.18
C CYS A 139 -6.74 -1.11 -12.47
N THR A 140 -7.85 -0.61 -13.02
CA THR A 140 -9.19 -0.94 -12.55
C THR A 140 -10.16 -1.12 -13.71
N ALA A 141 -11.19 -1.94 -13.49
CA ALA A 141 -12.31 -2.07 -14.42
C ALA A 141 -13.55 -1.24 -13.99
N LYS A 142 -13.49 -0.58 -12.83
CA LYS A 142 -14.64 0.05 -12.17
C LYS A 142 -15.33 1.14 -13.01
N TYR A 143 -14.58 1.90 -13.81
CA TYR A 143 -15.08 3.06 -14.54
C TYR A 143 -15.18 2.83 -16.06
N THR A 144 -14.94 1.62 -16.52
CA THR A 144 -14.71 1.26 -17.93
C THR A 144 -15.59 0.09 -18.40
N GLN A 145 -16.76 -0.08 -17.78
CA GLN A 145 -17.73 -1.16 -18.11
C GLN A 145 -17.10 -2.56 -18.04
N GLY A 146 -16.25 -2.81 -17.05
CA GLY A 146 -15.62 -4.11 -16.82
C GLY A 146 -14.31 -4.35 -17.59
N ARG A 147 -13.82 -3.38 -18.35
CA ARG A 147 -12.52 -3.46 -19.04
C ARG A 147 -11.43 -2.87 -18.16
N LEU A 148 -10.33 -3.60 -18.00
CA LEU A 148 -9.17 -3.12 -17.26
C LEU A 148 -8.55 -1.90 -17.95
N ALA A 149 -8.33 -0.83 -17.18
CA ALA A 149 -7.74 0.40 -17.71
C ALA A 149 -7.07 1.25 -16.61
N TYR A 150 -6.09 2.02 -17.01
CA TYR A 150 -5.56 3.16 -16.24
C TYR A 150 -6.24 4.47 -16.68
N ASN A 151 -6.44 5.38 -15.75
CA ASN A 151 -6.73 6.76 -16.09
C ASN A 151 -5.41 7.46 -16.44
N ALA A 152 -5.28 8.01 -17.64
CA ALA A 152 -4.04 8.57 -18.15
C ALA A 152 -3.48 9.72 -17.28
N ASN A 153 -4.34 10.58 -16.73
CA ASN A 153 -3.89 11.68 -15.87
C ASN A 153 -3.40 11.16 -14.51
N LEU A 154 -4.15 10.22 -13.91
CA LEU A 154 -3.74 9.62 -12.63
C LEU A 154 -2.42 8.86 -12.79
N LEU A 155 -2.25 8.11 -13.87
CA LEU A 155 -0.99 7.39 -14.13
C LEU A 155 0.18 8.36 -14.36
N ALA A 156 -0.04 9.49 -15.06
CA ALA A 156 0.99 10.52 -15.20
C ALA A 156 1.44 11.10 -13.86
N ASP A 157 0.49 11.35 -12.94
CA ASP A 157 0.80 11.88 -11.63
C ASP A 157 1.41 10.81 -10.71
N GLU A 158 0.97 9.57 -10.80
CA GLU A 158 1.56 8.41 -10.12
C GLU A 158 3.03 8.23 -10.50
N LEU A 159 3.35 8.25 -11.80
CA LEU A 159 4.73 8.17 -12.29
C LEU A 159 5.62 9.29 -11.72
N LYS A 160 5.10 10.50 -11.50
CA LYS A 160 5.85 11.59 -10.83
C LYS A 160 6.17 11.24 -9.39
N VAL A 161 5.18 10.70 -8.65
CA VAL A 161 5.36 10.27 -7.26
C VAL A 161 6.39 9.15 -7.18
N LEU A 162 6.27 8.11 -7.98
CA LEU A 162 7.19 6.97 -7.98
C LEU A 162 8.63 7.38 -8.33
N ARG A 163 8.82 8.28 -9.29
CA ARG A 163 10.16 8.81 -9.63
C ARG A 163 10.78 9.61 -8.49
N ALA A 164 9.96 10.31 -7.69
CA ALA A 164 10.42 11.10 -6.55
C ALA A 164 10.79 10.27 -5.32
N LEU A 165 10.35 8.99 -5.23
CA LEU A 165 10.77 8.09 -4.17
C LEU A 165 12.27 7.83 -4.24
N LYS A 166 12.91 7.83 -3.08
CA LYS A 166 14.34 7.49 -2.97
C LYS A 166 14.57 5.98 -2.89
N ALA A 167 13.59 5.24 -2.36
CA ALA A 167 13.63 3.79 -2.25
C ALA A 167 13.87 3.12 -3.60
N PRO A 168 14.90 2.27 -3.76
CA PRO A 168 15.13 1.49 -4.98
C PRO A 168 14.19 0.28 -5.10
N HIS A 169 13.50 -0.11 -4.02
CA HIS A 169 12.58 -1.23 -3.99
C HIS A 169 11.18 -0.78 -3.61
N VAL A 170 10.19 -1.32 -4.32
CA VAL A 170 8.77 -1.13 -4.03
C VAL A 170 8.13 -2.47 -3.66
N LEU A 171 7.16 -2.42 -2.73
CA LEU A 171 6.44 -3.56 -2.21
C LEU A 171 4.99 -3.45 -2.65
N LEU A 172 4.57 -4.39 -3.51
CA LEU A 172 3.26 -4.40 -4.17
C LEU A 172 2.44 -5.57 -3.65
N SER A 173 1.24 -5.31 -3.15
CA SER A 173 0.37 -6.37 -2.67
C SER A 173 -0.17 -7.22 -3.83
N HIS A 174 -0.54 -8.46 -3.53
CA HIS A 174 -1.06 -9.44 -4.51
C HIS A 174 -0.12 -9.77 -5.68
N ASN A 175 1.13 -9.36 -5.63
CA ASN A 175 2.11 -9.67 -6.66
C ASN A 175 2.89 -10.95 -6.29
N ASP A 176 3.20 -11.80 -7.27
CA ASP A 176 4.00 -13.01 -7.05
C ASP A 176 5.35 -12.67 -6.42
N ALA A 177 5.97 -11.58 -6.86
CA ALA A 177 7.15 -10.98 -6.25
C ALA A 177 6.73 -9.72 -5.47
N PHE A 178 6.46 -9.87 -4.16
CA PHE A 178 6.07 -8.75 -3.30
C PHE A 178 7.08 -7.58 -3.34
N ILE A 179 8.38 -7.88 -3.38
CA ILE A 179 9.45 -6.90 -3.51
C ILE A 179 9.90 -6.82 -4.97
N ARG A 180 9.81 -5.63 -5.56
CA ARG A 180 10.24 -5.37 -6.93
C ARG A 180 11.22 -4.20 -6.99
N ARG A 181 12.07 -4.15 -8.00
CA ARG A 181 12.86 -2.95 -8.28
C ARG A 181 11.93 -1.83 -8.75
N LYS A 182 12.07 -0.66 -8.17
CA LYS A 182 11.28 0.52 -8.57
C LYS A 182 11.43 0.83 -10.07
N GLU A 183 12.66 0.70 -10.59
CA GLU A 183 12.96 0.95 -12.01
C GLU A 183 12.17 0.05 -12.95
N ASP A 184 12.01 -1.24 -12.59
CA ASP A 184 11.26 -2.19 -13.42
C ASP A 184 9.76 -1.84 -13.43
N VAL A 185 9.20 -1.50 -12.25
CA VAL A 185 7.80 -1.04 -12.15
C VAL A 185 7.57 0.27 -12.89
N LEU A 186 8.51 1.22 -12.78
CA LEU A 186 8.44 2.46 -13.55
C LEU A 186 8.45 2.21 -15.05
N ALA A 187 9.34 1.33 -15.55
CA ALA A 187 9.43 1.00 -16.97
C ALA A 187 8.10 0.41 -17.49
N GLU A 188 7.52 -0.54 -16.75
CA GLU A 188 6.21 -1.14 -17.10
C GLU A 188 5.09 -0.09 -17.17
N LEU A 189 5.01 0.80 -16.18
CA LEU A 189 3.98 1.84 -16.16
C LEU A 189 4.22 2.91 -17.24
N GLU A 190 5.47 3.21 -17.58
CA GLU A 190 5.83 4.12 -18.67
C GLU A 190 5.47 3.54 -20.05
N GLU A 191 5.67 2.24 -20.25
CA GLU A 191 5.23 1.54 -21.48
C GLU A 191 3.71 1.61 -21.61
N ILE A 192 2.96 1.36 -20.52
CA ILE A 192 1.51 1.51 -20.50
C ILE A 192 1.13 2.96 -20.79
N TYR A 193 1.77 3.93 -20.15
CA TYR A 193 1.49 5.35 -20.38
C TYR A 193 1.77 5.81 -21.81
N ALA A 194 2.73 5.20 -22.50
CA ALA A 194 3.02 5.49 -23.89
C ALA A 194 1.88 5.12 -24.84
N LEU A 195 0.99 4.20 -24.47
CA LEU A 195 -0.20 3.80 -25.23
C LEU A 195 -1.37 4.77 -25.11
N ARG A 196 -1.23 5.88 -24.37
CA ARG A 196 -2.32 6.84 -24.17
C ARG A 196 -2.76 7.51 -25.47
N ASP A 197 -4.07 7.67 -25.61
CA ASP A 197 -4.71 8.45 -26.67
C ASP A 197 -5.13 9.82 -26.09
N PRO A 198 -4.70 10.97 -26.67
CA PRO A 198 -5.13 12.29 -26.20
C PRO A 198 -6.65 12.51 -26.20
N GLN A 199 -7.40 11.74 -26.98
CA GLN A 199 -8.86 11.83 -27.06
C GLN A 199 -9.57 10.89 -26.07
N ASN A 200 -8.82 10.00 -25.39
CA ASN A 200 -9.37 9.04 -24.44
C ASN A 200 -8.71 9.20 -23.07
N PRO A 201 -9.47 9.42 -21.98
CA PRO A 201 -8.90 9.52 -20.64
C PRO A 201 -8.43 8.15 -20.08
N TYR A 202 -8.73 7.05 -20.77
CA TYR A 202 -8.41 5.70 -20.31
C TYR A 202 -7.44 4.99 -21.26
N ILE A 203 -6.44 4.34 -20.68
CA ILE A 203 -5.50 3.44 -21.35
C ILE A 203 -5.94 2.02 -21.04
N PHE A 204 -6.46 1.30 -22.01
CA PHE A 204 -6.90 -0.09 -21.84
C PHE A 204 -5.73 -1.06 -21.90
N VAL A 205 -5.73 -2.08 -21.01
CA VAL A 205 -4.69 -3.12 -20.89
C VAL A 205 -5.28 -4.51 -20.94
#